data_fd277654d0cbab5c4dbd0b379c092f99
#
_entry.id   fd277654d0cbab5c4dbd0b379c092f99
#
_cell.length_a   1.000
_cell.length_b   1.000
_cell.length_c   1.000
_cell.angle_alpha   90.00
_cell.angle_beta   90.00
_cell.angle_gamma   90.00
#
_symmetry.space_group_name_H-M   'P 1'
#
loop_
_entity.id
_entity.type
_entity.pdbx_description
1 polymer ?
#
loop_
_entity_poly.entity_id
_entity_poly.type
_entity_poly.pdbx_seq_one_letter_code
_entity_poly.pdbx_strand_id
1 'polypeptide(L)'
;MKNFILTLFLALSVTYSIKAQLTEGHFTYTIEASSENPDMQMVTGMMQGSTLDIHFKDKITRSEMKMGSMMNIVTVSNENSGEILLLMSGMIGKNAILMTTEEVEALSEGKPEMNVELLDETKTIEGYLCKKAVLSDENGGESIFWYTEEIEISKVGQTYLNKEVPGFPMQYDLNNNGLKMTMTVSKFEKKLDKNIKSLFDMNIPEGYKTLTLEELEKMGM
;
A
#
# COMPACT_ATOMS: atom_id res chain seq x y z
N MET A 1 -69.10 -15.54 -15.70
CA MET A 1 -67.69 -15.76 -16.14
C MET A 1 -66.84 -14.75 -15.41
N LYS A 2 -66.16 -15.17 -14.35
CA LYS A 2 -65.32 -14.25 -13.54
C LYS A 2 -63.90 -14.36 -14.05
N ASN A 3 -63.36 -13.26 -14.60
CA ASN A 3 -62.00 -13.16 -15.03
C ASN A 3 -61.09 -13.02 -13.81
N PHE A 4 -60.23 -14.01 -13.54
CA PHE A 4 -59.24 -13.98 -12.51
C PHE A 4 -57.95 -13.41 -13.14
N ILE A 5 -57.67 -12.14 -12.87
CA ILE A 5 -56.41 -11.50 -13.27
C ILE A 5 -55.36 -11.84 -12.22
N LEU A 6 -54.47 -12.83 -12.55
CA LEU A 6 -53.34 -13.19 -11.75
C LEU A 6 -52.21 -12.17 -11.99
N THR A 7 -52.06 -11.20 -11.10
CA THR A 7 -50.97 -10.22 -11.14
C THR A 7 -49.73 -10.87 -10.58
N LEU A 8 -48.82 -11.26 -11.47
CA LEU A 8 -47.49 -11.79 -11.10
C LEU A 8 -46.61 -10.63 -10.62
N PHE A 9 -46.47 -10.48 -9.30
CA PHE A 9 -45.52 -9.53 -8.68
C PHE A 9 -44.13 -10.12 -8.84
N LEU A 10 -43.38 -9.67 -9.86
CA LEU A 10 -41.95 -9.98 -10.01
C LEU A 10 -41.18 -9.12 -8.98
N ALA A 11 -40.93 -9.68 -7.79
CA ALA A 11 -40.09 -9.05 -6.79
C ALA A 11 -38.64 -9.05 -7.31
N LEU A 12 -38.22 -7.89 -7.81
CA LEU A 12 -36.82 -7.60 -8.15
C LEU A 12 -36.04 -7.54 -6.82
N SER A 13 -35.52 -8.66 -6.36
CA SER A 13 -34.62 -8.74 -5.20
C SER A 13 -33.29 -8.08 -5.60
N VAL A 14 -33.14 -6.78 -5.32
CA VAL A 14 -31.86 -6.11 -5.36
C VAL A 14 -31.04 -6.67 -4.20
N THR A 15 -30.17 -7.61 -4.50
CA THR A 15 -29.20 -8.13 -3.52
C THR A 15 -28.14 -7.03 -3.31
N TYR A 16 -28.31 -6.23 -2.27
CA TYR A 16 -27.22 -5.38 -1.77
C TYR A 16 -26.16 -6.31 -1.18
N SER A 17 -25.06 -6.48 -1.89
CA SER A 17 -23.87 -7.10 -1.31
C SER A 17 -23.35 -6.16 -0.22
N ILE A 18 -23.62 -6.49 1.04
CA ILE A 18 -22.98 -5.81 2.17
C ILE A 18 -21.52 -6.22 2.12
N LYS A 19 -20.65 -5.33 1.64
CA LYS A 19 -19.21 -5.53 1.70
C LYS A 19 -18.81 -5.41 3.18
N ALA A 20 -18.33 -6.49 3.77
CA ALA A 20 -17.78 -6.44 5.11
C ALA A 20 -16.35 -5.88 5.03
N GLN A 21 -16.09 -4.82 5.77
CA GLN A 21 -14.75 -4.27 5.91
C GLN A 21 -13.82 -5.34 6.51
N LEU A 22 -12.68 -5.53 5.87
CA LEU A 22 -11.66 -6.46 6.36
C LEU A 22 -10.91 -5.82 7.53
N THR A 23 -10.88 -6.53 8.64
CA THR A 23 -10.14 -6.10 9.85
C THR A 23 -8.77 -6.77 9.96
N GLU A 24 -8.51 -7.81 9.18
CA GLU A 24 -7.21 -8.46 9.08
C GLU A 24 -6.96 -8.95 7.65
N GLY A 25 -5.70 -9.03 7.25
CA GLY A 25 -5.31 -9.56 5.95
C GLY A 25 -3.83 -9.39 5.65
N HIS A 26 -3.42 -9.98 4.53
CA HIS A 26 -2.07 -9.91 4.01
C HIS A 26 -2.10 -9.71 2.49
N PHE A 27 -1.37 -8.71 2.02
CA PHE A 27 -1.14 -8.44 0.60
C PHE A 27 0.35 -8.58 0.30
N THR A 28 0.67 -9.23 -0.81
CA THR A 28 2.01 -9.22 -1.38
C THR A 28 1.96 -8.52 -2.73
N TYR A 29 2.77 -7.49 -2.91
CA TYR A 29 3.04 -6.86 -4.19
C TYR A 29 4.37 -7.34 -4.72
N THR A 30 4.42 -7.66 -6.00
CA THR A 30 5.68 -7.71 -6.77
C THR A 30 6.02 -6.30 -7.21
N ILE A 31 7.30 -5.97 -7.24
CA ILE A 31 7.82 -4.66 -7.66
C ILE A 31 8.70 -4.88 -8.89
N GLU A 32 8.31 -4.28 -10.00
CA GLU A 32 9.11 -4.22 -11.21
C GLU A 32 9.72 -2.82 -11.34
N ALA A 33 11.07 -2.77 -11.44
CA ALA A 33 11.79 -1.51 -11.60
C ALA A 33 12.32 -1.39 -13.04
N SER A 34 12.13 -0.22 -13.65
CA SER A 34 12.64 0.11 -14.99
C SER A 34 13.12 1.55 -15.04
N SER A 35 14.04 1.85 -15.97
CA SER A 35 14.52 3.19 -16.24
C SER A 35 14.95 3.31 -17.70
N GLU A 36 14.66 4.45 -18.31
CA GLU A 36 15.18 4.80 -19.63
C GLU A 36 16.63 5.31 -19.58
N ASN A 37 17.11 5.68 -18.37
CA ASN A 37 18.48 6.12 -18.16
C ASN A 37 19.43 4.91 -18.07
N PRO A 38 20.43 4.78 -18.99
CA PRO A 38 21.39 3.68 -18.95
C PRO A 38 22.18 3.59 -17.64
N ASP A 39 22.43 4.72 -16.98
CA ASP A 39 23.17 4.77 -15.71
C ASP A 39 22.40 4.10 -14.56
N MET A 40 21.08 3.93 -14.71
CA MET A 40 20.21 3.27 -13.72
C MET A 40 20.10 1.76 -13.93
N GLN A 41 20.73 1.17 -14.96
CA GLN A 41 20.64 -0.27 -15.24
C GLN A 41 21.16 -1.13 -14.09
N MET A 42 22.20 -0.67 -13.39
CA MET A 42 22.71 -1.37 -12.22
C MET A 42 21.66 -1.35 -11.09
N VAL A 43 21.03 -0.22 -10.85
CA VAL A 43 20.01 -0.07 -9.81
C VAL A 43 18.79 -0.94 -10.11
N THR A 44 18.27 -0.88 -11.35
CA THR A 44 17.13 -1.72 -11.75
C THR A 44 17.46 -3.22 -11.66
N GLY A 45 18.69 -3.61 -12.03
CA GLY A 45 19.17 -4.98 -11.86
C GLY A 45 19.22 -5.43 -10.39
N MET A 46 19.67 -4.56 -9.48
CA MET A 46 19.71 -4.84 -8.04
C MET A 46 18.33 -4.91 -7.40
N MET A 47 17.33 -4.29 -8.02
CA MET A 47 15.93 -4.31 -7.57
C MET A 47 15.14 -5.54 -8.06
N GLN A 48 15.73 -6.44 -8.84
CA GLN A 48 15.04 -7.65 -9.27
C GLN A 48 14.58 -8.49 -8.09
N GLY A 49 13.33 -8.98 -8.15
CA GLY A 49 12.71 -9.76 -7.09
C GLY A 49 12.28 -8.92 -5.88
N SER A 50 12.18 -7.60 -6.04
CA SER A 50 11.63 -6.73 -4.99
C SER A 50 10.16 -7.05 -4.71
N THR A 51 9.79 -6.96 -3.43
CA THR A 51 8.41 -7.21 -2.95
C THR A 51 8.02 -6.19 -1.90
N LEU A 52 6.71 -5.99 -1.75
CA LEU A 52 6.13 -5.29 -0.62
C LEU A 52 5.06 -6.18 0.00
N ASP A 53 5.28 -6.62 1.22
CA ASP A 53 4.33 -7.39 2.02
C ASP A 53 3.63 -6.45 3.02
N ILE A 54 2.30 -6.44 3.02
CA ILE A 54 1.50 -5.63 3.94
C ILE A 54 0.60 -6.57 4.74
N HIS A 55 0.85 -6.63 6.04
CA HIS A 55 -0.01 -7.32 7.00
C HIS A 55 -0.76 -6.27 7.82
N PHE A 56 -2.05 -6.46 8.01
CA PHE A 56 -2.83 -5.59 8.88
C PHE A 56 -3.75 -6.40 9.76
N LYS A 57 -3.94 -5.92 10.97
CA LYS A 57 -4.89 -6.47 11.92
C LYS A 57 -5.43 -5.39 12.83
N ASP A 58 -6.76 -5.24 12.84
CA ASP A 58 -7.46 -4.21 13.59
C ASP A 58 -6.87 -2.81 13.29
N LYS A 59 -6.11 -2.26 14.22
CA LYS A 59 -5.47 -0.94 14.13
C LYS A 59 -3.94 -0.99 14.06
N ILE A 60 -3.40 -2.12 13.66
CA ILE A 60 -1.95 -2.28 13.51
C ILE A 60 -1.65 -2.74 12.09
N THR A 61 -0.69 -2.10 11.46
CA THR A 61 -0.20 -2.46 10.13
C THR A 61 1.30 -2.69 10.17
N ARG A 62 1.77 -3.72 9.48
CA ARG A 62 3.16 -3.94 9.19
C ARG A 62 3.35 -3.99 7.68
N SER A 63 4.20 -3.15 7.15
CA SER A 63 4.71 -3.28 5.78
C SER A 63 6.17 -3.72 5.80
N GLU A 64 6.55 -4.58 4.87
CA GLU A 64 7.93 -5.00 4.65
C GLU A 64 8.24 -4.88 3.17
N MET A 65 9.06 -3.89 2.81
CA MET A 65 9.53 -3.67 1.46
C MET A 65 10.95 -4.22 1.33
N LYS A 66 11.09 -5.26 0.50
CA LYS A 66 12.39 -5.84 0.12
C LYS A 66 12.76 -5.29 -1.24
N MET A 67 13.83 -4.50 -1.30
CA MET A 67 14.33 -3.88 -2.53
C MET A 67 15.52 -4.72 -3.06
N GLY A 68 15.18 -5.91 -3.60
CA GLY A 68 16.16 -6.86 -4.10
C GLY A 68 17.26 -7.17 -3.06
N SER A 69 18.53 -6.96 -3.44
CA SER A 69 19.68 -7.13 -2.55
C SER A 69 20.13 -5.85 -1.83
N MET A 70 19.48 -4.71 -2.09
CA MET A 70 19.93 -3.40 -1.63
C MET A 70 19.53 -3.13 -0.18
N MET A 71 18.23 -3.25 0.09
CA MET A 71 17.67 -2.80 1.36
C MET A 71 16.37 -3.55 1.69
N ASN A 72 16.14 -3.76 2.98
CA ASN A 72 14.87 -4.17 3.53
C ASN A 72 14.37 -3.08 4.48
N ILE A 73 13.15 -2.60 4.26
CA ILE A 73 12.48 -1.61 5.08
C ILE A 73 11.25 -2.26 5.69
N VAL A 74 11.17 -2.21 7.01
CA VAL A 74 9.99 -2.65 7.75
C VAL A 74 9.39 -1.47 8.48
N THR A 75 8.10 -1.24 8.29
CA THR A 75 7.35 -0.24 9.06
C THR A 75 6.24 -0.93 9.82
N VAL A 76 6.18 -0.72 11.12
CA VAL A 76 5.06 -1.13 11.97
C VAL A 76 4.37 0.11 12.49
N SER A 77 3.08 0.27 12.18
CA SER A 77 2.27 1.39 12.63
C SER A 77 1.16 0.89 13.55
N ASN A 78 1.02 1.52 14.71
CA ASN A 78 -0.01 1.22 15.70
C ASN A 78 -0.85 2.47 15.99
N GLU A 79 -2.04 2.55 15.41
CA GLU A 79 -2.95 3.69 15.63
C GLU A 79 -3.45 3.81 17.08
N ASN A 80 -3.42 2.71 17.88
CA ASN A 80 -3.87 2.81 19.28
C ASN A 80 -2.88 3.58 20.14
N SER A 81 -1.57 3.42 19.89
CA SER A 81 -0.51 4.16 20.60
C SER A 81 -0.07 5.41 19.86
N GLY A 82 -0.40 5.55 18.57
CA GLY A 82 0.12 6.62 17.71
C GLY A 82 1.61 6.48 17.39
N GLU A 83 2.17 5.27 17.54
CA GLU A 83 3.59 5.01 17.32
C GLU A 83 3.85 4.33 15.98
N ILE A 84 4.95 4.67 15.36
CA ILE A 84 5.44 4.10 14.11
C ILE A 84 6.90 3.67 14.30
N LEU A 85 7.17 2.38 14.16
CA LEU A 85 8.52 1.83 14.16
C LEU A 85 8.98 1.62 12.72
N LEU A 86 10.08 2.25 12.35
CA LEU A 86 10.78 2.06 11.07
C LEU A 86 12.07 1.28 11.32
N LEU A 87 12.23 0.14 10.65
CA LEU A 87 13.47 -0.65 10.67
C LEU A 87 14.02 -0.70 9.25
N MET A 88 15.29 -0.35 9.11
CA MET A 88 16.01 -0.41 7.83
C MET A 88 17.21 -1.32 7.99
N SER A 89 17.45 -2.18 7.00
CA SER A 89 18.60 -3.07 6.98
C SER A 89 19.08 -3.31 5.54
N GLY A 90 20.34 -3.65 5.37
CA GLY A 90 20.96 -3.86 4.06
C GLY A 90 22.29 -3.14 3.95
N MET A 91 22.56 -2.51 2.81
CA MET A 91 23.85 -1.83 2.54
C MET A 91 24.12 -0.65 3.49
N ILE A 92 23.09 -0.05 4.04
CA ILE A 92 23.17 1.07 4.99
C ILE A 92 23.33 0.62 6.45
N GLY A 93 23.50 -0.68 6.68
CA GLY A 93 23.53 -1.28 8.03
C GLY A 93 22.12 -1.52 8.58
N LYS A 94 22.02 -1.69 9.91
CA LYS A 94 20.75 -1.90 10.60
C LYS A 94 20.42 -0.67 11.45
N ASN A 95 19.39 0.04 11.06
CA ASN A 95 18.95 1.27 11.71
C ASN A 95 17.47 1.16 12.09
N ALA A 96 17.10 1.75 13.22
CA ALA A 96 15.74 1.78 13.73
C ALA A 96 15.36 3.20 14.16
N ILE A 97 14.12 3.58 13.88
CA ILE A 97 13.55 4.85 14.30
C ILE A 97 12.16 4.57 14.87
N LEU A 98 11.89 5.09 16.04
CA LEU A 98 10.55 5.13 16.62
C LEU A 98 10.04 6.56 16.51
N MET A 99 8.91 6.75 15.86
CA MET A 99 8.29 8.04 15.59
C MET A 99 6.85 8.04 16.10
N THR A 100 6.29 9.21 16.27
CA THR A 100 4.85 9.41 16.46
C THR A 100 4.15 9.68 15.13
N THR A 101 2.83 9.53 15.12
CA THR A 101 2.02 9.87 13.94
C THR A 101 2.17 11.35 13.58
N GLU A 102 2.23 12.23 14.58
CA GLU A 102 2.39 13.67 14.38
C GLU A 102 3.74 14.01 13.73
N GLU A 103 4.83 13.34 14.12
CA GLU A 103 6.14 13.52 13.47
C GLU A 103 6.11 13.09 11.99
N VAL A 104 5.44 11.98 11.68
CA VAL A 104 5.29 11.51 10.29
C VAL A 104 4.39 12.43 9.48
N GLU A 105 3.32 12.97 10.07
CA GLU A 105 2.47 13.96 9.42
C GLU A 105 3.24 15.23 9.12
N ALA A 106 4.08 15.71 10.03
CA ALA A 106 4.95 16.88 9.82
C ALA A 106 5.93 16.68 8.66
N LEU A 107 6.48 15.48 8.45
CA LEU A 107 7.31 15.14 7.29
C LEU A 107 6.53 15.16 5.95
N SER A 108 5.21 15.12 6.03
CA SER A 108 4.33 15.16 4.87
C SER A 108 3.84 16.57 4.54
N GLU A 109 4.09 17.54 5.42
CA GLU A 109 3.75 18.94 5.20
C GLU A 109 4.54 19.51 4.00
N GLY A 110 3.86 20.23 3.14
CA GLY A 110 4.46 20.82 1.93
C GLY A 110 4.61 19.87 0.74
N LYS A 111 4.15 18.62 0.83
CA LYS A 111 4.02 17.79 -0.37
C LYS A 111 2.95 18.38 -1.29
N PRO A 112 3.17 18.37 -2.62
CA PRO A 112 2.19 18.90 -3.56
C PRO A 112 0.88 18.13 -3.46
N GLU A 113 -0.24 18.83 -3.57
CA GLU A 113 -1.55 18.22 -3.72
C GLU A 113 -1.58 17.43 -5.04
N MET A 114 -2.16 16.23 -4.98
CA MET A 114 -2.33 15.39 -6.16
C MET A 114 -3.72 15.60 -6.74
N ASN A 115 -3.79 15.90 -8.02
CA ASN A 115 -5.07 15.87 -8.75
C ASN A 115 -5.39 14.43 -9.15
N VAL A 116 -6.62 13.97 -8.90
CA VAL A 116 -7.07 12.60 -9.22
C VAL A 116 -8.09 12.63 -10.32
N GLU A 117 -7.78 11.98 -11.44
CA GLU A 117 -8.70 11.72 -12.54
C GLU A 117 -9.12 10.25 -12.53
N LEU A 118 -10.43 9.99 -12.40
CA LEU A 118 -11.00 8.65 -12.46
C LEU A 118 -11.42 8.34 -13.90
N LEU A 119 -10.95 7.22 -14.44
CA LEU A 119 -11.20 6.82 -15.82
C LEU A 119 -12.06 5.54 -15.89
N ASP A 120 -12.86 5.42 -16.96
CA ASP A 120 -13.72 4.25 -17.20
C ASP A 120 -12.97 3.00 -17.68
N GLU A 121 -11.65 3.12 -17.90
CA GLU A 121 -10.82 1.99 -18.26
C GLU A 121 -10.81 0.93 -17.14
N THR A 122 -10.93 -0.34 -17.55
CA THR A 122 -10.94 -1.45 -16.60
C THR A 122 -9.99 -2.56 -17.03
N LYS A 123 -9.47 -3.30 -16.05
CA LYS A 123 -8.76 -4.56 -16.23
C LYS A 123 -8.96 -5.48 -15.03
N THR A 124 -8.65 -6.75 -15.18
CA THR A 124 -8.71 -7.73 -14.06
C THR A 124 -7.30 -8.00 -13.54
N ILE A 125 -7.12 -7.90 -12.21
CA ILE A 125 -5.88 -8.22 -11.50
C ILE A 125 -6.24 -9.18 -10.37
N GLU A 126 -5.59 -10.34 -10.29
CA GLU A 126 -5.86 -11.38 -9.27
C GLU A 126 -7.36 -11.70 -9.09
N GLY A 127 -8.12 -11.70 -10.21
CA GLY A 127 -9.55 -11.99 -10.22
C GLY A 127 -10.48 -10.83 -9.83
N TYR A 128 -9.93 -9.65 -9.48
CA TYR A 128 -10.69 -8.45 -9.14
C TYR A 128 -10.81 -7.51 -10.33
N LEU A 129 -12.01 -6.98 -10.56
CA LEU A 129 -12.22 -5.93 -11.56
C LEU A 129 -11.65 -4.61 -11.02
N CYS A 130 -10.69 -4.05 -11.74
CA CYS A 130 -10.02 -2.79 -11.38
C CYS A 130 -10.40 -1.68 -12.35
N LYS A 131 -10.59 -0.48 -11.82
CA LYS A 131 -10.74 0.77 -12.55
C LYS A 131 -9.44 1.55 -12.51
N LYS A 132 -9.23 2.44 -13.46
CA LYS A 132 -8.03 3.26 -13.56
C LYS A 132 -8.24 4.63 -12.90
N ALA A 133 -7.25 5.08 -12.15
CA ALA A 133 -7.10 6.46 -11.73
C ALA A 133 -5.73 6.97 -12.15
N VAL A 134 -5.65 8.23 -12.54
CA VAL A 134 -4.40 8.94 -12.82
C VAL A 134 -4.25 10.03 -11.77
N LEU A 135 -3.14 10.01 -11.07
CA LEU A 135 -2.76 11.01 -10.10
C LEU A 135 -1.67 11.88 -10.72
N SER A 136 -1.85 13.19 -10.71
CA SER A 136 -0.87 14.14 -11.22
C SER A 136 -0.56 15.24 -10.21
N ASP A 137 0.70 15.62 -10.12
CA ASP A 137 1.15 16.77 -9.32
C ASP A 137 1.30 18.03 -10.17
N GLU A 138 1.50 19.18 -9.52
CA GLU A 138 1.69 20.46 -10.18
C GLU A 138 2.96 20.52 -11.05
N ASN A 139 3.92 19.61 -10.83
CA ASN A 139 5.18 19.55 -11.57
C ASN A 139 5.11 18.64 -12.79
N GLY A 140 3.94 18.05 -13.07
CA GLY A 140 3.71 17.13 -14.20
C GLY A 140 4.14 15.68 -13.91
N GLY A 141 4.40 15.34 -12.66
CA GLY A 141 4.57 13.94 -12.23
C GLY A 141 3.23 13.21 -12.34
N GLU A 142 3.23 12.03 -12.96
CA GLU A 142 2.04 11.18 -13.08
C GLU A 142 2.27 9.81 -12.45
N SER A 143 1.23 9.31 -11.77
CA SER A 143 1.15 7.95 -11.23
C SER A 143 -0.16 7.31 -11.65
N ILE A 144 -0.08 6.09 -12.16
CA ILE A 144 -1.25 5.33 -12.59
C ILE A 144 -1.63 4.33 -11.51
N PHE A 145 -2.90 4.35 -11.13
CA PHE A 145 -3.47 3.41 -10.16
C PHE A 145 -4.55 2.57 -10.83
N TRP A 146 -4.51 1.27 -10.57
CA TRP A 146 -5.58 0.34 -10.88
C TRP A 146 -6.16 -0.17 -9.56
N TYR A 147 -7.34 0.30 -9.22
CA TYR A 147 -7.98 0.04 -7.93
C TYR A 147 -9.27 -0.76 -8.07
N THR A 148 -9.59 -1.53 -7.05
CA THR A 148 -10.86 -2.24 -6.96
C THR A 148 -11.68 -1.73 -5.78
N GLU A 149 -12.98 -1.61 -5.99
CA GLU A 149 -13.95 -1.30 -4.93
C GLU A 149 -14.48 -2.56 -4.23
N GLU A 150 -14.05 -3.75 -4.67
CA GLU A 150 -14.48 -5.03 -4.10
C GLU A 150 -13.76 -5.37 -2.78
N ILE A 151 -12.62 -4.73 -2.52
CA ILE A 151 -11.82 -4.89 -1.30
C ILE A 151 -11.96 -3.61 -0.48
N GLU A 152 -12.53 -3.74 0.71
CA GLU A 152 -12.61 -2.68 1.69
C GLU A 152 -11.77 -3.05 2.90
N ILE A 153 -10.72 -2.26 3.18
CA ILE A 153 -9.85 -2.43 4.34
C ILE A 153 -10.06 -1.29 5.33
N SER A 154 -9.71 -1.52 6.60
CA SER A 154 -9.76 -0.48 7.62
C SER A 154 -8.84 0.69 7.25
N LYS A 155 -9.10 1.90 7.80
CA LYS A 155 -8.29 3.11 7.54
C LYS A 155 -6.80 2.91 7.81
N VAL A 156 -6.44 2.04 8.73
CA VAL A 156 -5.06 1.67 9.07
C VAL A 156 -4.33 1.05 7.88
N GLY A 157 -4.97 0.12 7.20
CA GLY A 157 -4.40 -0.48 5.99
C GLY A 157 -4.29 0.51 4.82
N GLN A 158 -4.95 1.68 4.92
CA GLN A 158 -4.92 2.73 3.91
C GLN A 158 -3.80 3.77 4.12
N THR A 159 -3.03 3.71 5.20
CA THR A 159 -2.00 4.70 5.52
C THR A 159 -0.93 4.82 4.41
N TYR A 160 -0.72 3.74 3.67
CA TYR A 160 0.21 3.69 2.52
C TYR A 160 -0.47 3.93 1.17
N LEU A 161 -1.80 4.11 1.17
CA LEU A 161 -2.60 4.25 -0.04
C LEU A 161 -3.01 5.71 -0.21
N ASN A 162 -3.05 6.17 -1.44
CA ASN A 162 -3.56 7.51 -1.70
C ASN A 162 -5.05 7.57 -1.32
N LYS A 163 -5.38 8.46 -0.37
CA LYS A 163 -6.74 8.61 0.20
C LYS A 163 -7.78 9.06 -0.84
N GLU A 164 -7.34 9.60 -1.96
CA GLU A 164 -8.18 10.15 -3.02
C GLU A 164 -8.59 9.08 -4.05
N VAL A 165 -7.93 7.92 -4.07
CA VAL A 165 -8.34 6.76 -4.86
C VAL A 165 -9.48 6.03 -4.13
N PRO A 166 -10.68 5.86 -4.75
CA PRO A 166 -11.88 5.40 -4.05
C PRO A 166 -11.94 3.88 -3.81
N GLY A 167 -10.80 3.19 -3.77
CA GLY A 167 -10.72 1.74 -3.59
C GLY A 167 -9.32 1.26 -3.27
N PHE A 168 -9.18 -0.07 -3.17
CA PHE A 168 -7.90 -0.70 -2.88
C PHE A 168 -7.04 -0.80 -4.15
N PRO A 169 -5.81 -0.23 -4.19
CA PRO A 169 -4.95 -0.29 -5.35
C PRO A 169 -4.37 -1.70 -5.54
N MET A 170 -4.76 -2.34 -6.63
CA MET A 170 -4.25 -3.64 -7.04
C MET A 170 -2.96 -3.52 -7.85
N GLN A 171 -2.74 -2.38 -8.52
CA GLN A 171 -1.48 -2.02 -9.16
C GLN A 171 -1.31 -0.51 -9.17
N TYR A 172 -0.08 -0.05 -8.97
CA TYR A 172 0.24 1.37 -9.11
C TYR A 172 1.69 1.59 -9.51
N ASP A 173 1.92 2.71 -10.19
CA ASP A 173 3.24 3.14 -10.62
C ASP A 173 3.76 4.26 -9.71
N LEU A 174 5.04 4.19 -9.35
CA LEU A 174 5.78 5.27 -8.71
C LEU A 174 6.94 5.67 -9.62
N ASN A 175 7.06 6.98 -9.86
CA ASN A 175 8.19 7.54 -10.59
C ASN A 175 9.06 8.38 -9.64
N ASN A 176 10.34 8.05 -9.53
CA ASN A 176 11.28 8.81 -8.73
C ASN A 176 12.61 8.96 -9.48
N ASN A 177 12.97 10.20 -9.84
CA ASN A 177 14.24 10.54 -10.49
C ASN A 177 14.57 9.65 -11.71
N GLY A 178 13.57 9.35 -12.55
CA GLY A 178 13.73 8.52 -13.75
C GLY A 178 13.77 7.01 -13.48
N LEU A 179 13.57 6.59 -12.25
CA LEU A 179 13.28 5.19 -11.89
C LEU A 179 11.77 5.02 -11.80
N LYS A 180 11.21 4.20 -12.68
CA LYS A 180 9.81 3.77 -12.61
C LYS A 180 9.72 2.45 -11.84
N MET A 181 8.86 2.41 -10.83
CA MET A 181 8.51 1.20 -10.09
C MET A 181 7.03 0.91 -10.30
N THR A 182 6.73 -0.29 -10.79
CA THR A 182 5.35 -0.79 -10.91
C THR A 182 5.12 -1.82 -9.82
N MET A 183 4.19 -1.54 -8.92
CA MET A 183 3.79 -2.44 -7.84
C MET A 183 2.48 -3.11 -8.22
N THR A 184 2.45 -4.45 -8.24
CA THR A 184 1.26 -5.24 -8.60
C THR A 184 0.98 -6.26 -7.52
N VAL A 185 -0.26 -6.33 -7.03
CA VAL A 185 -0.70 -7.39 -6.11
C VAL A 185 -0.55 -8.73 -6.80
N SER A 186 0.20 -9.63 -6.19
CA SER A 186 0.44 -11.01 -6.63
C SER A 186 -0.16 -12.03 -5.67
N LYS A 187 -0.56 -11.59 -4.47
CA LYS A 187 -1.21 -12.44 -3.47
C LYS A 187 -2.09 -11.59 -2.55
N PHE A 188 -3.25 -12.14 -2.21
CA PHE A 188 -4.15 -11.57 -1.22
C PHE A 188 -4.75 -12.65 -0.32
N GLU A 189 -4.57 -12.52 0.98
CA GLU A 189 -5.11 -13.40 2.01
C GLU A 189 -5.99 -12.60 2.97
N LYS A 190 -7.29 -13.00 3.05
CA LYS A 190 -8.30 -12.32 3.90
C LYS A 190 -8.16 -12.61 5.38
N LYS A 191 -7.26 -13.53 5.75
CA LYS A 191 -7.00 -13.91 7.14
C LYS A 191 -5.51 -14.10 7.34
N LEU A 192 -5.08 -13.79 8.54
CA LEU A 192 -3.71 -13.99 8.96
C LEU A 192 -3.54 -15.34 9.65
N ASP A 193 -2.36 -15.95 9.54
CA ASP A 193 -2.00 -17.14 10.29
C ASP A 193 -2.02 -16.87 11.80
N LYS A 194 -2.38 -17.89 12.61
CA LYS A 194 -2.56 -17.74 14.06
C LYS A 194 -1.27 -17.38 14.82
N ASN A 195 -0.10 -17.57 14.22
CA ASN A 195 1.21 -17.43 14.90
C ASN A 195 1.93 -16.10 14.65
N ILE A 196 1.23 -15.07 14.16
CA ILE A 196 1.86 -13.82 13.69
C ILE A 196 1.89 -12.69 14.71
N LYS A 197 1.65 -12.95 15.99
CA LYS A 197 1.71 -11.88 17.02
C LYS A 197 3.05 -11.14 17.01
N SER A 198 4.16 -11.83 16.71
CA SER A 198 5.49 -11.22 16.61
C SER A 198 5.68 -10.30 15.39
N LEU A 199 4.83 -10.40 14.37
CA LEU A 199 4.92 -9.51 13.21
C LEU A 199 4.62 -8.05 13.57
N PHE A 200 3.79 -7.82 14.55
CA PHE A 200 3.34 -6.50 14.99
C PHE A 200 4.10 -6.00 16.23
N ASP A 201 5.26 -6.61 16.53
CA ASP A 201 6.08 -6.18 17.66
C ASP A 201 6.71 -4.81 17.35
N MET A 202 6.54 -3.88 18.30
CA MET A 202 7.10 -2.53 18.25
C MET A 202 8.48 -2.42 18.93
N ASN A 203 9.02 -3.54 19.44
CA ASN A 203 10.36 -3.53 20.02
C ASN A 203 11.44 -3.46 18.93
N ILE A 204 12.45 -2.63 19.17
CA ILE A 204 13.63 -2.57 18.31
C ILE A 204 14.43 -3.86 18.49
N PRO A 205 14.66 -4.65 17.41
CA PRO A 205 15.42 -5.89 17.52
C PRO A 205 16.89 -5.65 17.89
N GLU A 206 17.51 -6.63 18.50
CA GLU A 206 18.94 -6.58 18.83
C GLU A 206 19.81 -6.35 17.58
N GLY A 207 20.82 -5.52 17.73
CA GLY A 207 21.76 -5.18 16.66
C GLY A 207 21.32 -4.04 15.74
N TYR A 208 20.17 -3.43 15.99
CA TYR A 208 19.79 -2.18 15.33
C TYR A 208 20.32 -0.98 16.09
N LYS A 209 20.88 0.00 15.35
CA LYS A 209 21.22 1.33 15.88
C LYS A 209 19.96 2.19 15.87
N THR A 210 19.61 2.76 17.01
CA THR A 210 18.51 3.74 17.06
C THR A 210 19.01 5.08 16.50
N LEU A 211 18.24 5.66 15.59
CA LEU A 211 18.45 6.97 15.00
C LEU A 211 17.36 7.93 15.45
N THR A 212 17.67 9.21 15.46
CA THR A 212 16.68 10.29 15.53
C THR A 212 16.17 10.64 14.13
N LEU A 213 15.04 11.37 14.07
CA LEU A 213 14.50 11.88 12.81
C LEU A 213 15.51 12.80 12.08
N GLU A 214 16.21 13.66 12.84
CA GLU A 214 17.25 14.56 12.30
C GLU A 214 18.43 13.79 11.67
N GLU A 215 18.80 12.62 12.26
CA GLU A 215 19.83 11.77 11.68
C GLU A 215 19.35 11.08 10.39
N LEU A 216 18.06 10.72 10.30
CA LEU A 216 17.46 10.17 9.08
C LEU A 216 17.46 11.19 7.94
N GLU A 217 17.05 12.44 8.21
CA GLU A 217 17.06 13.54 7.24
C GLU A 217 18.47 13.80 6.69
N LYS A 218 19.49 13.75 7.54
CA LYS A 218 20.90 13.88 7.13
C LYS A 218 21.39 12.76 6.22
N MET A 219 20.72 11.60 6.26
CA MET A 219 21.01 10.48 5.36
C MET A 219 20.34 10.64 3.98
N GLY A 220 19.52 11.71 3.79
CA GLY A 220 18.82 11.99 2.54
C GLY A 220 17.60 11.08 2.29
N MET A 221 17.00 10.60 3.35
CA MET A 221 15.83 9.73 3.31
C MET A 221 14.60 10.43 3.87
#